data_c504f14c57b1d373b5c47a40d720812c
#
_entry.id   c504f14c57b1d373b5c47a40d720812c
#
_cell.length_a   1.000
_cell.length_b   1.000
_cell.length_c   1.000
_cell.angle_alpha   90.00
_cell.angle_beta   90.00
_cell.angle_gamma   90.00
#
_symmetry.space_group_name_H-M   'P 1'
#
loop_
_entity.id
_entity.type
_entity.pdbx_description
1 polymer ?
#
loop_
_entity_poly.entity_id
_entity_poly.type
_entity_poly.pdbx_seq_one_letter_code
_entity_poly.pdbx_strand_id
1 'polypeptide(L)'
;MVVLAAAGTFAGAALKRRGENYATTADFETLKMQLVANTHATEEVKAALAGRSWMKQQLWGQREKYYMELLGQLSEVGRCAKSLYELELREMQIGAPTPPHLQKRAQESESEMAAAEKELRRGLAPASVFLSSATRQAVAELLGSRETLMS
;
A
#
# COMPACT_ATOMS: atom_id res chain seq x y z
N MET A 1 -65.40 -9.63 -59.46
CA MET A 1 -65.17 -9.26 -58.10
C MET A 1 -64.01 -10.02 -57.40
N VAL A 2 -63.60 -11.15 -57.81
CA VAL A 2 -62.59 -12.01 -57.19
C VAL A 2 -61.15 -11.40 -57.29
N VAL A 3 -60.81 -10.68 -58.36
CA VAL A 3 -59.47 -10.12 -58.61
C VAL A 3 -59.11 -8.96 -57.68
N LEU A 4 -60.10 -8.16 -57.25
CA LEU A 4 -59.89 -7.02 -56.34
C LEU A 4 -59.63 -7.46 -54.89
N ALA A 5 -60.21 -8.57 -54.49
CA ALA A 5 -59.99 -9.13 -53.15
C ALA A 5 -58.58 -9.73 -53.02
N ALA A 6 -58.06 -10.36 -54.06
CA ALA A 6 -56.71 -10.95 -54.07
C ALA A 6 -55.60 -9.85 -54.03
N ALA A 7 -55.81 -8.72 -54.72
CA ALA A 7 -54.85 -7.60 -54.68
C ALA A 7 -54.78 -6.92 -53.30
N GLY A 8 -55.92 -6.80 -52.60
CA GLY A 8 -55.95 -6.20 -51.26
C GLY A 8 -55.21 -7.04 -50.19
N THR A 9 -55.35 -8.36 -50.25
CA THR A 9 -54.68 -9.28 -49.32
C THR A 9 -53.15 -9.31 -49.56
N PHE A 10 -52.70 -9.21 -50.82
CA PHE A 10 -51.28 -9.20 -51.14
C PHE A 10 -50.62 -7.89 -50.74
N ALA A 11 -51.27 -6.74 -50.93
CA ALA A 11 -50.81 -5.45 -50.50
C ALA A 11 -50.74 -5.33 -48.95
N GLY A 12 -51.73 -5.84 -48.25
CA GLY A 12 -51.77 -5.89 -46.82
C GLY A 12 -50.67 -6.78 -46.19
N ALA A 13 -50.40 -7.94 -46.78
CA ALA A 13 -49.32 -8.82 -46.35
C ALA A 13 -47.91 -8.22 -46.62
N ALA A 14 -47.73 -7.51 -47.72
CA ALA A 14 -46.49 -6.84 -48.08
C ALA A 14 -46.21 -5.65 -47.15
N LEU A 15 -47.24 -4.86 -46.79
CA LEU A 15 -47.14 -3.74 -45.86
C LEU A 15 -46.86 -4.26 -44.43
N LYS A 16 -47.49 -5.32 -44.02
CA LYS A 16 -47.24 -5.96 -42.71
C LYS A 16 -45.79 -6.44 -42.60
N ARG A 17 -45.28 -7.17 -43.60
CA ARG A 17 -43.87 -7.62 -43.63
C ARG A 17 -42.89 -6.46 -43.64
N ARG A 18 -43.18 -5.38 -44.35
CA ARG A 18 -42.34 -4.16 -44.32
C ARG A 18 -42.36 -3.54 -42.93
N GLY A 19 -43.52 -3.41 -42.30
CA GLY A 19 -43.61 -2.85 -40.93
C GLY A 19 -42.85 -3.69 -39.92
N GLU A 20 -42.96 -5.01 -39.98
CA GLU A 20 -42.21 -5.93 -39.12
C GLU A 20 -40.71 -5.81 -39.32
N ASN A 21 -40.23 -5.70 -40.56
CA ASN A 21 -38.80 -5.50 -40.85
C ASN A 21 -38.28 -4.16 -40.38
N TYR A 22 -39.06 -3.06 -40.49
CA TYR A 22 -38.67 -1.74 -40.00
C TYR A 22 -38.62 -1.73 -38.44
N ALA A 23 -39.58 -2.33 -37.77
CA ALA A 23 -39.58 -2.47 -36.31
C ALA A 23 -38.35 -3.26 -35.83
N THR A 24 -38.08 -4.40 -36.47
CA THR A 24 -36.92 -5.26 -36.13
C THR A 24 -35.60 -4.53 -36.37
N THR A 25 -35.45 -3.71 -37.38
CA THR A 25 -34.23 -2.94 -37.68
C THR A 25 -34.04 -1.81 -36.64
N ALA A 26 -35.12 -1.10 -36.30
CA ALA A 26 -35.07 -0.06 -35.29
C ALA A 26 -34.74 -0.62 -33.89
N ASP A 27 -35.34 -1.79 -33.55
CA ASP A 27 -35.02 -2.50 -32.30
C ASP A 27 -33.57 -2.96 -32.28
N PHE A 28 -33.02 -3.45 -33.39
CA PHE A 28 -31.64 -3.88 -33.52
C PHE A 28 -30.66 -2.69 -33.32
N GLU A 29 -30.91 -1.53 -33.93
CA GLU A 29 -30.07 -0.35 -33.72
C GLU A 29 -30.15 0.16 -32.28
N THR A 30 -31.33 0.08 -31.65
CA THR A 30 -31.50 0.42 -30.23
C THR A 30 -30.71 -0.51 -29.32
N LEU A 31 -30.78 -1.82 -29.55
CA LEU A 31 -30.00 -2.82 -28.83
C LEU A 31 -28.49 -2.63 -29.03
N LYS A 32 -28.06 -2.31 -30.23
CA LYS A 32 -26.67 -2.03 -30.53
C LYS A 32 -26.17 -0.79 -29.81
N MET A 33 -26.94 0.31 -29.76
CA MET A 33 -26.60 1.50 -28.98
C MET A 33 -26.52 1.20 -27.50
N GLN A 34 -27.47 0.42 -26.94
CA GLN A 34 -27.43 0.00 -25.55
C GLN A 34 -26.22 -0.88 -25.24
N LEU A 35 -25.84 -1.79 -26.12
CA LEU A 35 -24.66 -2.62 -25.97
C LEU A 35 -23.38 -1.79 -25.95
N VAL A 36 -23.25 -0.83 -26.86
CA VAL A 36 -22.12 0.09 -26.91
C VAL A 36 -22.03 0.93 -25.62
N ALA A 37 -23.15 1.49 -25.17
CA ALA A 37 -23.21 2.27 -23.94
C ALA A 37 -22.84 1.44 -22.70
N ASN A 38 -23.35 0.21 -22.61
CA ASN A 38 -23.02 -0.71 -21.52
C ASN A 38 -21.54 -1.14 -21.54
N THR A 39 -20.99 -1.36 -22.74
CA THR A 39 -19.56 -1.68 -22.89
C THR A 39 -18.71 -0.53 -22.44
N HIS A 40 -19.03 0.71 -22.86
CA HIS A 40 -18.30 1.90 -22.44
C HIS A 40 -18.35 2.12 -20.93
N ALA A 41 -19.54 2.02 -20.33
CA ALA A 41 -19.70 2.10 -18.85
C ALA A 41 -18.89 1.01 -18.12
N THR A 42 -18.86 -0.20 -18.67
CA THR A 42 -18.06 -1.31 -18.11
C THR A 42 -16.57 -1.02 -18.16
N GLU A 43 -16.08 -0.50 -19.29
CA GLU A 43 -14.66 -0.14 -19.43
C GLU A 43 -14.27 1.04 -18.53
N GLU A 44 -15.13 2.04 -18.35
CA GLU A 44 -14.90 3.12 -17.37
C GLU A 44 -14.79 2.58 -15.94
N VAL A 45 -15.69 1.68 -15.54
CA VAL A 45 -15.63 1.05 -14.20
C VAL A 45 -14.37 0.22 -14.04
N LYS A 46 -13.99 -0.57 -15.04
CA LYS A 46 -12.74 -1.33 -15.02
C LYS A 46 -11.52 -0.43 -14.89
N ALA A 47 -11.45 0.67 -15.65
CA ALA A 47 -10.36 1.62 -15.57
C ALA A 47 -10.27 2.29 -14.19
N ALA A 48 -11.42 2.69 -13.60
CA ALA A 48 -11.48 3.25 -12.26
C ALA A 48 -11.04 2.25 -11.18
N LEU A 49 -11.46 0.98 -11.29
CA LEU A 49 -11.05 -0.09 -10.37
C LEU A 49 -9.56 -0.41 -10.51
N ALA A 50 -9.04 -0.48 -11.74
CA ALA A 50 -7.62 -0.71 -12.00
C ALA A 50 -6.77 0.42 -11.40
N GLY A 51 -7.18 1.69 -11.57
CA GLY A 51 -6.51 2.84 -10.97
C GLY A 51 -6.48 2.79 -9.45
N ARG A 52 -7.60 2.42 -8.80
CA ARG A 52 -7.66 2.25 -7.34
C ARG A 52 -6.79 1.09 -6.84
N SER A 53 -6.78 -0.02 -7.56
CA SER A 53 -5.95 -1.19 -7.24
C SER A 53 -4.46 -0.84 -7.36
N TRP A 54 -4.07 -0.14 -8.41
CA TRP A 54 -2.70 0.31 -8.63
C TRP A 54 -2.24 1.27 -7.51
N MET A 55 -3.05 2.27 -7.14
CA MET A 55 -2.72 3.16 -6.02
C MET A 55 -2.56 2.42 -4.70
N LYS A 56 -3.45 1.46 -4.41
CA LYS A 56 -3.32 0.62 -3.21
C LYS A 56 -2.03 -0.19 -3.21
N GLN A 57 -1.65 -0.78 -4.34
CA GLN A 57 -0.40 -1.53 -4.46
C GLN A 57 0.83 -0.64 -4.29
N GLN A 58 0.84 0.57 -4.86
CA GLN A 58 1.92 1.53 -4.70
C GLN A 58 2.08 1.98 -3.23
N LEU A 59 0.97 2.34 -2.57
CA LEU A 59 0.98 2.71 -1.17
C LEU A 59 1.41 1.55 -0.27
N TRP A 60 0.98 0.32 -0.59
CA TRP A 60 1.35 -0.87 0.15
C TRP A 60 2.83 -1.19 0.02
N GLY A 61 3.40 -1.11 -1.19
CA GLY A 61 4.83 -1.32 -1.43
C GLY A 61 5.71 -0.26 -0.74
N GLN A 62 5.31 1.01 -0.74
CA GLN A 62 6.01 2.05 0.01
C GLN A 62 5.94 1.81 1.51
N ARG A 63 4.76 1.45 2.03
CA ARG A 63 4.57 1.11 3.43
C ARG A 63 5.46 -0.05 3.86
N GLU A 64 5.49 -1.11 3.09
CA GLU A 64 6.35 -2.28 3.34
C GLU A 64 7.82 -1.89 3.39
N LYS A 65 8.29 -1.10 2.43
CA LYS A 65 9.67 -0.58 2.41
C LYS A 65 10.02 0.16 3.70
N TYR A 66 9.18 1.13 4.12
CA TYR A 66 9.43 1.89 5.34
C TYR A 66 9.38 1.04 6.62
N TYR A 67 8.48 0.05 6.68
CA TYR A 67 8.45 -0.89 7.80
C TYR A 67 9.72 -1.73 7.88
N MET A 68 10.19 -2.28 6.75
CA MET A 68 11.41 -3.09 6.73
C MET A 68 12.65 -2.28 7.09
N GLU A 69 12.74 -1.05 6.60
CA GLU A 69 13.81 -0.12 6.95
C GLU A 69 13.80 0.23 8.44
N LEU A 70 12.65 0.55 9.01
CA LEU A 70 12.47 0.84 10.43
C LEU A 70 12.81 -0.37 11.31
N LEU A 71 12.38 -1.57 10.93
CA LEU A 71 12.71 -2.81 11.65
C LEU A 71 14.21 -3.10 11.60
N GLY A 72 14.87 -2.85 10.47
CA GLY A 72 16.32 -2.96 10.34
C GLY A 72 17.04 -2.02 11.30
N GLN A 73 16.63 -0.76 11.37
CA GLN A 73 17.20 0.24 12.26
C GLN A 73 16.95 -0.10 13.74
N LEU A 74 15.75 -0.55 14.10
CA LEU A 74 15.45 -1.02 15.46
C LEU A 74 16.28 -2.24 15.85
N SER A 75 16.49 -3.17 14.94
CA SER A 75 17.34 -4.34 15.16
C SER A 75 18.79 -3.93 15.43
N GLU A 76 19.29 -2.92 14.71
CA GLU A 76 20.64 -2.42 14.90
C GLU A 76 20.81 -1.71 16.25
N VAL A 77 19.85 -0.89 16.65
CA VAL A 77 19.81 -0.30 18.00
C VAL A 77 19.80 -1.40 19.08
N GLY A 78 18.97 -2.45 18.90
CA GLY A 78 18.94 -3.59 19.81
C GLY A 78 20.27 -4.35 19.88
N ARG A 79 20.96 -4.53 18.76
CA ARG A 79 22.29 -5.16 18.70
C ARG A 79 23.32 -4.35 19.49
N CYS A 80 23.36 -3.03 19.26
CA CYS A 80 24.29 -2.15 19.96
C CYS A 80 23.99 -2.12 21.47
N ALA A 81 22.73 -2.01 21.88
CA ALA A 81 22.32 -2.03 23.27
C ALA A 81 22.73 -3.33 23.97
N LYS A 82 22.55 -4.48 23.31
CA LYS A 82 23.01 -5.77 23.83
C LYS A 82 24.53 -5.82 24.01
N SER A 83 25.28 -5.31 23.06
CA SER A 83 26.76 -5.26 23.13
C SER A 83 27.22 -4.42 24.31
N LEU A 84 26.62 -3.25 24.56
CA LEU A 84 26.92 -2.41 25.71
C LEU A 84 26.60 -3.10 27.03
N TYR A 85 25.41 -3.70 27.12
CA TYR A 85 25.01 -4.43 28.33
C TYR A 85 25.96 -5.60 28.66
N GLU A 86 26.41 -6.35 27.66
CA GLU A 86 27.38 -7.43 27.86
C GLU A 86 28.74 -6.92 28.34
N LEU A 87 29.17 -5.73 27.90
CA LEU A 87 30.38 -5.07 28.37
C LEU A 87 30.25 -4.64 29.84
N GLU A 88 29.16 -3.96 30.19
CA GLU A 88 28.85 -3.54 31.57
C GLU A 88 28.81 -4.73 32.53
N LEU A 89 28.15 -5.83 32.14
CA LEU A 89 28.13 -7.05 32.94
C LEU A 89 29.54 -7.61 33.21
N ARG A 90 30.42 -7.60 32.22
CA ARG A 90 31.80 -8.05 32.36
C ARG A 90 32.59 -7.15 33.32
N GLU A 91 32.40 -5.84 33.21
CA GLU A 91 33.03 -4.87 34.15
C GLU A 91 32.62 -5.13 35.59
N MET A 92 31.33 -5.34 35.83
CA MET A 92 30.82 -5.66 37.19
C MET A 92 31.38 -6.98 37.74
N GLN A 93 31.62 -7.97 36.88
CA GLN A 93 32.14 -9.29 37.30
C GLN A 93 33.65 -9.27 37.63
N ILE A 94 34.40 -8.42 36.94
CA ILE A 94 35.87 -8.38 37.07
C ILE A 94 36.29 -7.68 38.40
N GLY A 95 35.50 -6.74 38.93
CA GLY A 95 35.78 -6.03 40.19
C GLY A 95 37.13 -5.29 40.24
N ALA A 96 37.77 -5.14 39.08
CA ALA A 96 39.06 -4.51 38.87
C ALA A 96 38.93 -3.37 37.84
N PRO A 97 39.84 -2.41 37.80
CA PRO A 97 39.80 -1.33 36.82
C PRO A 97 39.75 -1.92 35.40
N THR A 98 38.78 -1.42 34.58
CA THR A 98 38.50 -1.91 33.24
C THR A 98 39.74 -1.82 32.36
N PRO A 99 40.18 -2.91 31.74
CA PRO A 99 41.35 -2.91 30.85
C PRO A 99 41.16 -1.91 29.69
N PRO A 100 42.23 -1.24 29.21
CA PRO A 100 42.14 -0.20 28.19
C PRO A 100 41.46 -0.67 26.87
N HIS A 101 41.63 -1.92 26.52
CA HIS A 101 40.99 -2.48 25.32
C HIS A 101 39.46 -2.63 25.47
N LEU A 102 38.95 -2.87 26.69
CA LEU A 102 37.51 -2.92 26.96
C LEU A 102 36.93 -1.50 27.00
N GLN A 103 37.63 -0.52 27.56
CA GLN A 103 37.24 0.89 27.53
C GLN A 103 37.09 1.40 26.09
N LYS A 104 38.08 1.10 25.24
CA LYS A 104 38.03 1.45 23.81
C LYS A 104 36.82 0.81 23.13
N ARG A 105 36.54 -0.47 23.41
CA ARG A 105 35.40 -1.18 22.82
C ARG A 105 34.06 -0.63 23.31
N ALA A 106 33.96 -0.23 24.58
CA ALA A 106 32.77 0.43 25.11
C ALA A 106 32.52 1.75 24.38
N GLN A 107 33.54 2.58 24.21
CA GLN A 107 33.45 3.84 23.50
C GLN A 107 33.07 3.69 22.01
N GLU A 108 33.63 2.66 21.34
CA GLU A 108 33.24 2.31 19.97
C GLU A 108 31.76 1.89 19.91
N SER A 109 31.29 1.02 20.84
CA SER A 109 29.90 0.57 20.91
C SER A 109 28.92 1.70 21.24
N GLU A 110 29.30 2.67 22.08
CA GLU A 110 28.52 3.87 22.34
C GLU A 110 28.38 4.76 21.10
N SER A 111 29.46 4.92 20.35
CA SER A 111 29.46 5.67 19.10
C SER A 111 28.57 5.01 18.04
N GLU A 112 28.66 3.68 17.89
CA GLU A 112 27.78 2.90 17.00
C GLU A 112 26.31 3.03 17.42
N MET A 113 26.03 2.97 18.71
CA MET A 113 24.67 3.13 19.24
C MET A 113 24.10 4.52 18.93
N ALA A 114 24.87 5.57 19.16
CA ALA A 114 24.46 6.94 18.87
C ALA A 114 24.18 7.13 17.36
N ALA A 115 25.00 6.52 16.50
CA ALA A 115 24.80 6.54 15.06
C ALA A 115 23.50 5.78 14.67
N ALA A 116 23.27 4.60 15.23
CA ALA A 116 22.05 3.81 14.99
C ALA A 116 20.78 4.53 15.45
N GLU A 117 20.80 5.19 16.61
CA GLU A 117 19.67 6.01 17.08
C GLU A 117 19.38 7.19 16.15
N LYS A 118 20.43 7.86 15.67
CA LYS A 118 20.30 8.97 14.73
C LYS A 118 19.63 8.52 13.43
N GLU A 119 20.03 7.37 12.89
CA GLU A 119 19.41 6.82 11.70
C GLU A 119 17.97 6.38 11.96
N LEU A 120 17.67 5.79 13.13
CA LEU A 120 16.31 5.46 13.53
C LEU A 120 15.42 6.70 13.61
N ARG A 121 15.90 7.79 14.24
CA ARG A 121 15.17 9.08 14.28
C ARG A 121 14.93 9.64 12.88
N ARG A 122 15.91 9.51 11.99
CA ARG A 122 15.80 9.97 10.59
C ARG A 122 14.78 9.15 9.79
N GLY A 123 14.76 7.83 9.96
CA GLY A 123 13.82 6.92 9.29
C GLY A 123 12.38 7.05 9.82
N LEU A 124 12.22 7.46 11.08
CA LEU A 124 10.91 7.60 11.72
C LEU A 124 10.04 8.69 11.07
N ALA A 125 10.64 9.80 10.62
CA ALA A 125 9.89 10.93 10.04
C ALA A 125 9.07 10.52 8.81
N PRO A 126 9.64 9.92 7.74
CA PRO A 126 8.86 9.45 6.60
C PRO A 126 7.95 8.26 6.95
N ALA A 127 8.38 7.35 7.85
CA ALA A 127 7.59 6.21 8.28
C ALA A 127 6.36 6.62 9.10
N SER A 128 6.38 7.77 9.76
CA SER A 128 5.31 8.26 10.64
C SER A 128 3.94 8.36 9.96
N VAL A 129 3.91 8.58 8.64
CA VAL A 129 2.68 8.63 7.83
C VAL A 129 1.98 7.27 7.79
N PHE A 130 2.73 6.18 7.89
CA PHE A 130 2.24 4.81 7.77
C PHE A 130 2.10 4.10 9.13
N LEU A 131 2.72 4.64 10.17
CA LEU A 131 2.72 4.05 11.52
C LEU A 131 1.46 4.43 12.30
N SER A 132 0.96 3.48 13.10
CA SER A 132 -0.10 3.76 14.06
C SER A 132 0.39 4.73 15.15
N SER A 133 -0.53 5.44 15.79
CA SER A 133 -0.19 6.32 16.92
C SER A 133 0.51 5.56 18.04
N ALA A 134 0.05 4.34 18.35
CA ALA A 134 0.65 3.49 19.36
C ALA A 134 2.10 3.10 19.01
N THR A 135 2.36 2.74 17.75
CA THR A 135 3.72 2.40 17.30
C THR A 135 4.65 3.61 17.37
N ARG A 136 4.17 4.78 16.96
CA ARG A 136 4.96 6.04 17.06
C ARG A 136 5.32 6.38 18.49
N GLN A 137 4.35 6.23 19.39
CA GLN A 137 4.56 6.46 20.83
C GLN A 137 5.58 5.48 21.40
N ALA A 138 5.46 4.18 21.14
CA ALA A 138 6.38 3.17 21.60
C ALA A 138 7.84 3.43 21.15
N VAL A 139 8.03 3.85 19.89
CA VAL A 139 9.37 4.20 19.38
C VAL A 139 9.89 5.49 20.02
N ALA A 140 9.02 6.47 20.26
CA ALA A 140 9.39 7.71 20.95
C ALA A 140 9.79 7.45 22.41
N GLU A 141 9.07 6.58 23.13
CA GLU A 141 9.39 6.16 24.50
C GLU A 141 10.73 5.41 24.54
N LEU A 142 10.99 4.51 23.59
CA LEU A 142 12.28 3.83 23.47
C LEU A 142 13.44 4.81 23.32
N LEU A 143 13.28 5.83 22.50
CA LEU A 143 14.32 6.85 22.25
C LEU A 143 14.46 7.84 23.42
N GLY A 144 13.37 8.16 24.12
CA GLY A 144 13.35 9.11 25.23
C GLY A 144 13.82 8.50 26.55
N SER A 145 13.55 7.22 26.81
CA SER A 145 13.97 6.56 28.04
C SER A 145 15.49 6.57 28.26
N ARG A 146 16.26 6.61 27.19
CA ARG A 146 17.71 6.65 27.24
C ARG A 146 18.28 8.03 27.55
N GLU A 147 17.65 9.11 27.08
CA GLU A 147 18.06 10.47 27.43
C GLU A 147 17.95 10.71 28.94
N THR A 148 16.98 10.08 29.60
CA THR A 148 16.77 10.18 31.05
C THR A 148 17.77 9.34 31.86
N LEU A 149 18.35 8.29 31.27
CA LEU A 149 19.35 7.44 31.95
C LEU A 149 20.78 7.98 31.84
N MET A 150 21.03 8.92 30.93
CA MET A 150 22.34 9.55 30.71
C MET A 150 22.46 10.93 31.33
N SER A 151 21.40 11.49 31.89
CA SER A 151 21.38 12.76 32.65
C SER A 151 21.48 12.51 34.15
#